data_d8ec0d6c1c34877ce42772aaa93f524b
#
_entry.id   d8ec0d6c1c34877ce42772aaa93f524b
#
_cell.length_a   1.000
_cell.length_b   1.000
_cell.length_c   1.000
_cell.angle_alpha   90.00
_cell.angle_beta   90.00
_cell.angle_gamma   90.00
#
_symmetry.space_group_name_H-M   'P 1'
#
loop_
_entity.id
_entity.type
_entity.pdbx_description
1 polymer ?
#
loop_
_entity_poly.entity_id
_entity_poly.type
_entity_poly.pdbx_seq_one_letter_code
_entity_poly.pdbx_strand_id
1 'polypeptide(L)'
;MRKFNLKNLSRSEKLRYLLFLLMGISFVFLIVYPVYGIDVWFWLYRIDALGEYIRNYGILALPMRITESAYAGYGYGAPLFYGDIFLMIPSLFVAAGAPLLFGYCILSLELWGGRFFIAYFSARYLLKRIQINTLGEQKYVALVFAFLYQFFPYMVECLISRAAMGEVSAGMILPLIVSSFCALIFSEKAEKIDAVLLAVGMSVLVCSHVLSTAIICCVMAVFLLCHIRTFLGKKRMKYLLAAVGLTIVLTAYWSLPFVEQMLQSYVTVNGVAGGSSLYGSRVTLVELLFPNLAYSLYFLYRNGYDMGINSFWPSCYIYILLLAVILCIFKKEKWKDSMPMRLVGYSCIIAVFVSFGALLRIADKIPFLRVLQFPWRLLLLVSVFLAVGLTYYYFKFESKTVKNVILWVTFGCAVISGARNVYLMVTDGKEVISSALEEEGASSFADTLYQPKGANKAQMQERGDVVLSSDPALNYAWNRENGKIVLAYSNCTQETILELPLLYYYGYSACDSENGGTLSVEKSEDGLVEVKIGEHETGTITVSYTGTKVQHISNWISLFGWIAIIIFFGVQGKNTRRERTRN
;
A
#
# COMPACT_ATOMS: atom_id res chain seq x y z
N MET A 1 14.38 41.67 12.76
CA MET A 1 13.84 40.39 13.27
C MET A 1 12.97 40.64 14.49
N ARG A 2 11.65 40.50 14.42
CA ARG A 2 10.79 40.53 15.62
C ARG A 2 11.16 39.33 16.48
N LYS A 3 11.60 39.58 17.73
CA LYS A 3 11.85 38.49 18.68
C LYS A 3 10.59 37.65 18.81
N PHE A 4 10.67 36.36 18.47
CA PHE A 4 9.59 35.40 18.61
C PHE A 4 9.32 35.22 20.12
N ASN A 5 8.13 35.64 20.57
CA ASN A 5 7.76 35.57 21.98
C ASN A 5 6.51 34.71 22.13
N LEU A 6 6.67 33.49 22.61
CA LEU A 6 5.61 32.50 22.85
C LEU A 6 4.48 33.03 23.75
N LYS A 7 4.77 34.03 24.63
CA LYS A 7 3.77 34.60 25.55
C LYS A 7 2.70 35.42 24.80
N ASN A 8 3.04 36.00 23.64
CA ASN A 8 2.16 36.88 22.87
C ASN A 8 1.30 36.12 21.85
N LEU A 9 1.44 34.81 21.72
CA LEU A 9 0.67 34.01 20.79
C LEU A 9 -0.74 33.74 21.32
N SER A 10 -1.72 33.81 20.45
CA SER A 10 -3.08 33.34 20.73
C SER A 10 -3.07 31.84 21.07
N ARG A 11 -4.09 31.36 21.74
CA ARG A 11 -4.21 29.95 22.10
C ARG A 11 -4.18 29.02 20.87
N SER A 12 -4.83 29.45 19.78
CA SER A 12 -4.85 28.68 18.52
C SER A 12 -3.47 28.59 17.89
N GLU A 13 -2.65 29.65 17.99
CA GLU A 13 -1.27 29.63 17.52
C GLU A 13 -0.39 28.75 18.37
N LYS A 14 -0.50 28.84 19.71
CA LYS A 14 0.23 27.93 20.63
C LYS A 14 -0.07 26.47 20.34
N LEU A 15 -1.33 26.14 20.11
CA LEU A 15 -1.72 24.77 19.79
C LEU A 15 -1.19 24.36 18.40
N ARG A 16 -1.24 25.24 17.40
CA ARG A 16 -0.62 24.94 16.08
C ARG A 16 0.85 24.60 16.21
N TYR A 17 1.62 25.39 16.96
CA TYR A 17 3.03 25.11 17.21
C TYR A 17 3.25 23.79 17.94
N LEU A 18 2.41 23.48 18.96
CA LEU A 18 2.49 22.20 19.66
C LEU A 18 2.24 21.02 18.71
N LEU A 19 1.18 21.08 17.89
CA LEU A 19 0.86 19.98 16.96
C LEU A 19 1.97 19.78 15.91
N PHE A 20 2.53 20.87 15.38
CA PHE A 20 3.70 20.79 14.48
C PHE A 20 4.95 20.27 15.17
N LEU A 21 5.18 20.63 16.45
CA LEU A 21 6.29 20.12 17.23
C LEU A 21 6.17 18.61 17.46
N LEU A 22 4.99 18.11 17.86
CA LEU A 22 4.74 16.68 18.06
C LEU A 22 4.91 15.91 16.74
N MET A 23 4.47 16.50 15.64
CA MET A 23 4.69 15.93 14.31
C MET A 23 6.19 15.89 13.97
N GLY A 24 6.93 16.99 14.21
CA GLY A 24 8.38 17.05 14.00
C GLY A 24 9.14 16.02 14.83
N ILE A 25 8.78 15.82 16.10
CA ILE A 25 9.36 14.78 16.96
C ILE A 25 9.11 13.38 16.36
N SER A 26 7.90 13.11 15.85
CA SER A 26 7.61 11.81 15.22
C SER A 26 8.45 11.55 13.97
N PHE A 27 8.80 12.58 13.19
CA PHE A 27 9.75 12.45 12.07
C PHE A 27 11.15 12.13 12.52
N VAL A 28 11.67 12.87 13.51
CA VAL A 28 13.01 12.62 14.08
C VAL A 28 13.10 11.19 14.61
N PHE A 29 12.03 10.74 15.28
CA PHE A 29 11.94 9.38 15.78
C PHE A 29 12.08 8.32 14.67
N LEU A 30 11.38 8.48 13.53
CA LEU A 30 11.47 7.54 12.41
C LEU A 30 12.85 7.50 11.72
N ILE A 31 13.63 8.59 11.83
CA ILE A 31 15.00 8.63 11.30
C ILE A 31 15.98 7.94 12.25
N VAL A 32 15.86 8.21 13.55
CA VAL A 32 16.79 7.70 14.58
C VAL A 32 16.52 6.23 14.88
N TYR A 33 15.25 5.83 14.88
CA TYR A 33 14.80 4.47 15.14
C TYR A 33 14.03 3.96 13.93
N PRO A 34 14.72 3.44 12.90
CA PRO A 34 14.05 2.84 11.74
C PRO A 34 13.12 1.75 12.22
N VAL A 35 11.95 1.71 11.60
CA VAL A 35 10.87 0.84 12.03
C VAL A 35 11.01 -0.52 11.40
N TYR A 36 11.20 -1.56 12.21
CA TYR A 36 11.30 -2.94 11.76
C TYR A 36 10.06 -3.72 12.18
N GLY A 37 9.15 -3.99 11.27
CA GLY A 37 7.95 -4.79 11.53
C GLY A 37 8.00 -6.15 10.83
N ILE A 38 6.91 -6.89 10.91
CA ILE A 38 6.80 -8.26 10.35
C ILE A 38 7.15 -8.30 8.86
N ASP A 39 6.61 -7.34 8.08
CA ASP A 39 6.79 -7.30 6.63
C ASP A 39 8.02 -6.49 6.18
N VAL A 40 8.96 -6.16 7.10
CA VAL A 40 10.12 -5.32 6.78
C VAL A 40 11.00 -5.93 5.69
N TRP A 41 11.22 -7.24 5.74
CA TRP A 41 12.06 -7.97 4.80
C TRP A 41 11.55 -7.84 3.36
N PHE A 42 10.24 -7.96 3.16
CA PHE A 42 9.61 -7.78 1.86
C PHE A 42 9.85 -6.38 1.28
N TRP A 43 9.84 -5.35 2.12
CA TRP A 43 10.06 -3.98 1.66
C TRP A 43 11.53 -3.68 1.40
N LEU A 44 12.44 -4.18 2.23
CA LEU A 44 13.88 -4.07 2.00
C LEU A 44 14.25 -4.73 0.68
N TYR A 45 13.81 -5.97 0.46
CA TYR A 45 13.97 -6.67 -0.80
C TYR A 45 13.50 -5.84 -2.00
N ARG A 46 12.28 -5.30 -1.94
CA ARG A 46 11.71 -4.55 -3.07
C ARG A 46 12.40 -3.22 -3.33
N ILE A 47 12.84 -2.50 -2.29
CA ILE A 47 13.60 -1.25 -2.43
C ILE A 47 14.95 -1.54 -3.09
N ASP A 48 15.64 -2.58 -2.65
CA ASP A 48 16.92 -2.99 -3.19
C ASP A 48 16.81 -3.40 -4.65
N ALA A 49 15.87 -4.30 -4.95
CA ALA A 49 15.60 -4.80 -6.29
C ALA A 49 15.30 -3.68 -7.30
N LEU A 50 14.44 -2.72 -6.93
CA LEU A 50 14.15 -1.58 -7.79
C LEU A 50 15.35 -0.63 -7.90
N GLY A 51 16.12 -0.46 -6.82
CA GLY A 51 17.37 0.32 -6.81
C GLY A 51 18.43 -0.28 -7.74
N GLU A 52 18.61 -1.59 -7.68
CA GLU A 52 19.49 -2.35 -8.58
C GLU A 52 19.04 -2.22 -10.05
N TYR A 53 17.76 -2.40 -10.32
CA TYR A 53 17.19 -2.25 -11.65
C TYR A 53 17.44 -0.85 -12.23
N ILE A 54 17.19 0.22 -11.44
CA ILE A 54 17.46 1.59 -11.87
C ILE A 54 18.95 1.82 -12.13
N ARG A 55 19.84 1.23 -11.35
CA ARG A 55 21.29 1.33 -11.52
C ARG A 55 21.75 0.65 -12.81
N ASN A 56 21.21 -0.53 -13.10
CA ASN A 56 21.63 -1.33 -14.25
C ASN A 56 21.03 -0.84 -15.57
N TYR A 57 19.76 -0.43 -15.58
CA TYR A 57 19.02 -0.12 -16.81
C TYR A 57 18.58 1.35 -16.93
N GLY A 58 18.72 2.13 -15.86
CA GLY A 58 18.28 3.52 -15.81
C GLY A 58 16.79 3.69 -15.57
N ILE A 59 16.39 4.92 -15.19
CA ILE A 59 15.00 5.28 -14.85
C ILE A 59 14.03 5.17 -16.06
N LEU A 60 14.55 5.28 -17.29
CA LEU A 60 13.72 5.21 -18.50
C LEU A 60 13.29 3.77 -18.84
N ALA A 61 13.94 2.75 -18.25
CA ALA A 61 13.56 1.35 -18.42
C ALA A 61 12.35 0.93 -17.58
N LEU A 62 11.85 1.81 -16.70
CA LEU A 62 10.68 1.53 -15.87
C LEU A 62 9.39 1.43 -16.70
N PRO A 63 8.41 0.63 -16.23
CA PRO A 63 8.36 -0.07 -14.94
C PRO A 63 9.11 -1.41 -14.96
N MET A 64 9.79 -1.73 -13.86
CA MET A 64 10.36 -3.06 -13.63
C MET A 64 9.24 -4.11 -13.57
N ARG A 65 9.47 -5.29 -14.17
CA ARG A 65 8.49 -6.38 -14.20
C ARG A 65 8.98 -7.63 -13.46
N ILE A 66 10.25 -7.94 -13.60
CA ILE A 66 10.91 -9.06 -12.95
C ILE A 66 12.09 -8.54 -12.13
N THR A 67 12.23 -9.03 -10.92
CA THR A 67 13.43 -8.83 -10.10
C THR A 67 14.41 -9.94 -10.44
N GLU A 68 15.46 -9.61 -11.18
CA GLU A 68 16.40 -10.58 -11.76
C GLU A 68 17.26 -11.28 -10.71
N SER A 69 17.69 -10.58 -9.66
CA SER A 69 18.55 -11.11 -8.59
C SER A 69 17.83 -12.05 -7.60
N ALA A 70 16.50 -12.10 -7.61
CA ALA A 70 15.74 -12.94 -6.68
C ALA A 70 15.97 -14.44 -6.93
N TYR A 71 15.93 -15.23 -5.84
CA TYR A 71 16.11 -16.68 -5.89
C TYR A 71 17.38 -17.13 -6.60
N ALA A 72 18.51 -16.48 -6.27
CA ALA A 72 19.81 -16.76 -6.88
C ALA A 72 19.81 -16.65 -8.42
N GLY A 73 19.07 -15.68 -8.97
CA GLY A 73 19.01 -15.43 -10.41
C GLY A 73 17.83 -16.05 -11.15
N TYR A 74 17.00 -16.87 -10.51
CA TYR A 74 15.79 -17.41 -11.15
C TYR A 74 14.75 -16.32 -11.50
N GLY A 75 14.87 -15.15 -10.88
CA GLY A 75 13.98 -14.03 -11.08
C GLY A 75 12.67 -14.13 -10.30
N TYR A 76 12.02 -13.01 -10.03
CA TYR A 76 10.73 -12.99 -9.33
C TYR A 76 9.82 -11.85 -9.82
N GLY A 77 8.59 -12.20 -10.16
CA GLY A 77 7.61 -11.29 -10.76
C GLY A 77 6.77 -10.49 -9.78
N ALA A 78 7.20 -10.26 -8.53
CA ALA A 78 6.44 -9.47 -7.57
C ALA A 78 5.95 -8.12 -8.12
N PRO A 79 6.73 -7.35 -8.95
CA PRO A 79 6.27 -6.08 -9.51
C PRO A 79 5.07 -6.20 -10.47
N LEU A 80 4.82 -7.37 -11.05
CA LEU A 80 3.64 -7.65 -11.87
C LEU A 80 2.36 -7.68 -11.04
N PHE A 81 2.46 -8.05 -9.76
CA PHE A 81 1.33 -8.31 -8.86
C PHE A 81 1.18 -7.29 -7.74
N TYR A 82 2.24 -6.56 -7.43
CA TYR A 82 2.26 -5.55 -6.38
C TYR A 82 2.92 -4.26 -6.88
N GLY A 83 2.19 -3.13 -6.86
CA GLY A 83 2.68 -1.86 -7.41
C GLY A 83 3.86 -1.25 -6.63
N ASP A 84 4.71 -0.50 -7.33
CA ASP A 84 5.97 0.06 -6.83
C ASP A 84 5.94 1.59 -6.63
N ILE A 85 4.77 2.21 -6.71
CA ILE A 85 4.65 3.68 -6.80
C ILE A 85 5.37 4.43 -5.65
N PHE A 86 5.34 3.89 -4.43
CA PHE A 86 6.00 4.48 -3.26
C PHE A 86 7.44 3.99 -3.07
N LEU A 87 7.90 3.03 -3.88
CA LEU A 87 9.28 2.57 -3.83
C LEU A 87 10.22 3.42 -4.69
N MET A 88 9.68 4.26 -5.57
CA MET A 88 10.48 5.06 -6.50
C MET A 88 11.48 5.96 -5.79
N ILE A 89 11.02 6.76 -4.80
CA ILE A 89 11.91 7.69 -4.09
C ILE A 89 12.96 6.95 -3.27
N PRO A 90 12.61 6.00 -2.38
CA PRO A 90 13.61 5.25 -1.62
C PRO A 90 14.61 4.50 -2.52
N SER A 91 14.14 3.88 -3.60
CA SER A 91 15.01 3.12 -4.51
C SER A 91 15.94 4.01 -5.35
N LEU A 92 15.55 5.25 -5.66
CA LEU A 92 16.45 6.22 -6.27
C LEU A 92 17.63 6.57 -5.35
N PHE A 93 17.42 6.69 -4.03
CA PHE A 93 18.52 6.90 -3.09
C PHE A 93 19.45 5.68 -3.06
N VAL A 94 18.90 4.47 -3.04
CA VAL A 94 19.68 3.22 -3.06
C VAL A 94 20.42 3.07 -4.39
N ALA A 95 19.80 3.39 -5.52
CA ALA A 95 20.46 3.42 -6.82
C ALA A 95 21.63 4.40 -6.87
N ALA A 96 21.53 5.53 -6.16
CA ALA A 96 22.60 6.51 -6.02
C ALA A 96 23.69 6.12 -5.00
N GLY A 97 23.62 4.93 -4.38
CA GLY A 97 24.63 4.41 -3.45
C GLY A 97 24.31 4.62 -1.98
N ALA A 98 23.12 5.10 -1.61
CA ALA A 98 22.73 5.17 -0.21
C ALA A 98 22.51 3.77 0.39
N PRO A 99 22.78 3.57 1.70
CA PRO A 99 22.49 2.30 2.36
C PRO A 99 21.01 1.91 2.27
N LEU A 100 20.73 0.61 2.14
CA LEU A 100 19.37 0.08 2.00
C LEU A 100 18.45 0.49 3.16
N LEU A 101 18.95 0.43 4.40
CA LEU A 101 18.19 0.86 5.58
C LEU A 101 17.84 2.36 5.54
N PHE A 102 18.68 3.19 4.94
CA PHE A 102 18.33 4.60 4.69
C PHE A 102 17.18 4.73 3.69
N GLY A 103 17.20 3.94 2.62
CA GLY A 103 16.06 3.85 1.69
C GLY A 103 14.75 3.48 2.40
N TYR A 104 14.80 2.52 3.33
CA TYR A 104 13.64 2.14 4.13
C TYR A 104 13.16 3.27 5.07
N CYS A 105 14.08 4.05 5.67
CA CYS A 105 13.73 5.25 6.43
C CYS A 105 13.01 6.27 5.54
N ILE A 106 13.48 6.48 4.31
CA ILE A 106 12.84 7.39 3.35
C ILE A 106 11.42 6.92 3.02
N LEU A 107 11.18 5.62 2.79
CA LEU A 107 9.84 5.07 2.60
C LEU A 107 8.92 5.38 3.79
N SER A 108 9.40 5.13 5.00
CA SER A 108 8.65 5.38 6.23
C SER A 108 8.30 6.87 6.39
N LEU A 109 9.25 7.76 6.11
CA LEU A 109 9.05 9.21 6.15
C LEU A 109 8.08 9.70 5.07
N GLU A 110 8.20 9.18 3.85
CA GLU A 110 7.32 9.50 2.74
C GLU A 110 5.86 9.17 3.08
N LEU A 111 5.62 7.95 3.55
CA LEU A 111 4.27 7.49 3.90
C LEU A 111 3.71 8.22 5.13
N TRP A 112 4.52 8.38 6.18
CA TRP A 112 4.11 9.05 7.41
C TRP A 112 3.88 10.55 7.20
N GLY A 113 4.82 11.23 6.55
CA GLY A 113 4.70 12.66 6.23
C GLY A 113 3.61 12.95 5.21
N GLY A 114 3.58 12.16 4.15
CA GLY A 114 2.53 12.24 3.12
C GLY A 114 1.15 12.15 3.72
N ARG A 115 0.93 11.24 4.67
CA ARG A 115 -0.34 11.06 5.37
C ARG A 115 -0.81 12.34 6.07
N PHE A 116 0.06 13.01 6.81
CA PHE A 116 -0.28 14.26 7.50
C PHE A 116 -0.64 15.37 6.52
N PHE A 117 0.22 15.58 5.51
CA PHE A 117 0.02 16.67 4.55
C PHE A 117 -1.20 16.42 3.66
N ILE A 118 -1.39 15.20 3.17
CA ILE A 118 -2.57 14.85 2.37
C ILE A 118 -3.84 15.02 3.20
N ALA A 119 -3.87 14.56 4.46
CA ALA A 119 -5.02 14.76 5.33
C ALA A 119 -5.33 16.25 5.54
N TYR A 120 -4.29 17.07 5.78
CA TYR A 120 -4.46 18.52 5.98
C TYR A 120 -5.03 19.21 4.73
N PHE A 121 -4.42 18.98 3.56
CA PHE A 121 -4.86 19.62 2.32
C PHE A 121 -6.23 19.11 1.86
N SER A 122 -6.50 17.82 2.03
CA SER A 122 -7.79 17.20 1.70
C SER A 122 -8.93 17.75 2.56
N ALA A 123 -8.70 17.89 3.87
CA ALA A 123 -9.69 18.50 4.76
C ALA A 123 -9.95 19.96 4.39
N ARG A 124 -8.91 20.74 4.13
CA ARG A 124 -9.07 22.14 3.64
C ARG A 124 -9.84 22.23 2.34
N TYR A 125 -9.53 21.33 1.42
CA TYR A 125 -10.23 21.23 0.15
C TYR A 125 -11.72 20.98 0.37
N LEU A 126 -12.06 19.95 1.13
CA LEU A 126 -13.44 19.57 1.40
C LEU A 126 -14.23 20.72 2.10
N LEU A 127 -13.66 21.28 3.18
CA LEU A 127 -14.28 22.39 3.91
C LEU A 127 -14.61 23.59 3.02
N LYS A 128 -13.72 23.91 2.07
CA LYS A 128 -13.95 24.96 1.08
C LYS A 128 -15.07 24.57 0.09
N ARG A 129 -15.07 23.31 -0.39
CA ARG A 129 -16.03 22.84 -1.39
C ARG A 129 -17.47 22.74 -0.86
N ILE A 130 -17.65 22.34 0.40
CA ILE A 130 -18.96 22.19 1.04
C ILE A 130 -19.34 23.42 1.91
N GLN A 131 -18.54 24.48 1.87
CA GLN A 131 -18.79 25.79 2.51
C GLN A 131 -19.05 25.73 4.03
N ILE A 132 -18.41 24.78 4.74
CA ILE A 132 -18.51 24.71 6.21
C ILE A 132 -17.64 25.81 6.85
N ASN A 133 -18.30 26.89 7.31
CA ASN A 133 -17.67 27.98 8.03
C ASN A 133 -18.02 28.00 9.54
N THR A 134 -18.93 27.14 9.97
CA THR A 134 -19.52 27.16 11.33
C THR A 134 -18.60 26.57 12.41
N LEU A 135 -17.57 25.80 12.04
CA LEU A 135 -16.67 25.15 12.98
C LEU A 135 -15.42 25.97 13.36
N GLY A 136 -15.19 27.13 12.69
CA GLY A 136 -14.02 27.97 12.91
C GLY A 136 -13.15 28.15 11.66
N GLU A 137 -11.93 28.67 11.85
CA GLU A 137 -11.00 28.88 10.73
C GLU A 137 -10.65 27.55 10.04
N GLN A 138 -10.95 27.42 8.74
CA GLN A 138 -10.78 26.19 7.97
C GLN A 138 -9.37 25.57 8.07
N LYS A 139 -8.32 26.43 8.14
CA LYS A 139 -6.94 25.97 8.30
C LYS A 139 -6.73 25.26 9.65
N TYR A 140 -7.38 25.76 10.68
CA TYR A 140 -7.27 25.20 12.03
C TYR A 140 -8.08 23.90 12.18
N VAL A 141 -9.28 23.86 11.60
CA VAL A 141 -10.08 22.63 11.53
C VAL A 141 -9.33 21.53 10.82
N ALA A 142 -8.74 21.84 9.66
CA ALA A 142 -7.94 20.88 8.89
C ALA A 142 -6.69 20.40 9.63
N LEU A 143 -6.04 21.28 10.41
CA LEU A 143 -4.88 20.90 11.22
C LEU A 143 -5.25 19.92 12.35
N VAL A 144 -6.34 20.18 13.06
CA VAL A 144 -6.84 19.28 14.10
C VAL A 144 -7.24 17.93 13.51
N PHE A 145 -7.94 17.93 12.37
CA PHE A 145 -8.25 16.69 11.66
C PHE A 145 -6.99 15.92 11.27
N ALA A 146 -6.03 16.58 10.65
CA ALA A 146 -4.79 15.94 10.21
C ALA A 146 -4.01 15.34 11.37
N PHE A 147 -3.96 16.03 12.52
CA PHE A 147 -3.34 15.53 13.74
C PHE A 147 -4.04 14.29 14.30
N LEU A 148 -5.36 14.34 14.47
CA LEU A 148 -6.16 13.22 14.99
C LEU A 148 -6.08 12.01 14.05
N TYR A 149 -6.09 12.24 12.74
CA TYR A 149 -5.94 11.20 11.73
C TYR A 149 -4.54 10.59 11.73
N GLN A 150 -3.50 11.43 11.83
CA GLN A 150 -2.10 11.01 11.86
C GLN A 150 -1.80 10.07 13.01
N PHE A 151 -2.22 10.46 14.21
CA PHE A 151 -1.96 9.70 15.43
C PHE A 151 -3.07 8.68 15.77
N PHE A 152 -3.86 8.25 14.77
CA PHE A 152 -4.79 7.17 14.99
C PHE A 152 -4.05 5.84 15.18
N PRO A 153 -4.26 5.12 16.30
CA PRO A 153 -3.43 3.98 16.72
C PRO A 153 -3.26 2.88 15.67
N TYR A 154 -4.31 2.53 14.94
CA TYR A 154 -4.26 1.50 13.89
C TYR A 154 -3.16 1.76 12.83
N MET A 155 -2.99 3.01 12.43
CA MET A 155 -1.98 3.35 11.42
C MET A 155 -0.57 3.38 11.99
N VAL A 156 -0.42 3.71 13.28
CA VAL A 156 0.84 3.57 14.00
C VAL A 156 1.23 2.09 14.06
N GLU A 157 0.27 1.22 14.35
CA GLU A 157 0.45 -0.23 14.37
C GLU A 157 0.84 -0.78 12.99
N CYS A 158 0.15 -0.38 11.92
CA CYS A 158 0.49 -0.77 10.56
C CYS A 158 1.91 -0.36 10.16
N LEU A 159 2.35 0.84 10.58
CA LEU A 159 3.69 1.33 10.29
C LEU A 159 4.75 0.63 11.13
N ILE A 160 4.55 0.57 12.46
CA ILE A 160 5.61 0.22 13.42
C ILE A 160 5.66 -1.28 13.68
N SER A 161 4.51 -1.94 13.93
CA SER A 161 4.51 -3.36 14.34
C SER A 161 4.52 -4.31 13.16
N ARG A 162 3.80 -3.93 12.11
CA ARG A 162 3.61 -4.81 10.96
C ARG A 162 4.54 -4.48 9.80
N ALA A 163 5.00 -3.23 9.68
CA ALA A 163 5.59 -2.70 8.46
C ALA A 163 4.67 -2.92 7.23
N ALA A 164 3.35 -2.87 7.42
CA ALA A 164 2.37 -3.10 6.36
C ALA A 164 2.26 -1.85 5.46
N MET A 165 3.34 -1.52 4.73
CA MET A 165 3.47 -0.26 4.00
C MET A 165 2.38 -0.08 2.93
N GLY A 166 1.82 -1.17 2.39
CA GLY A 166 0.65 -1.11 1.51
C GLY A 166 -0.60 -0.58 2.21
N GLU A 167 -0.87 -0.98 3.45
CA GLU A 167 -1.99 -0.44 4.24
C GLU A 167 -1.70 1.00 4.71
N VAL A 168 -0.44 1.32 5.03
CA VAL A 168 -0.01 2.68 5.39
C VAL A 168 -0.19 3.63 4.22
N SER A 169 0.18 3.21 3.00
CA SER A 169 0.00 4.00 1.77
C SER A 169 -1.48 4.22 1.44
N ALA A 170 -2.32 3.20 1.62
CA ALA A 170 -3.76 3.34 1.51
C ALA A 170 -4.31 4.36 2.53
N GLY A 171 -3.85 4.29 3.79
CA GLY A 171 -4.18 5.27 4.81
C GLY A 171 -3.68 6.68 4.49
N MET A 172 -2.55 6.82 3.81
CA MET A 172 -2.03 8.10 3.38
C MET A 172 -2.95 8.79 2.36
N ILE A 173 -3.43 8.05 1.35
CA ILE A 173 -4.21 8.62 0.25
C ILE A 173 -5.72 8.70 0.53
N LEU A 174 -6.23 7.94 1.51
CA LEU A 174 -7.65 7.85 1.81
C LEU A 174 -8.34 9.19 2.08
N PRO A 175 -7.74 10.17 2.80
CA PRO A 175 -8.35 11.49 2.97
C PRO A 175 -8.60 12.22 1.66
N LEU A 176 -7.73 12.08 0.66
CA LEU A 176 -7.92 12.66 -0.67
C LEU A 176 -9.10 12.03 -1.40
N ILE A 177 -9.21 10.71 -1.35
CA ILE A 177 -10.31 9.96 -1.96
C ILE A 177 -11.64 10.37 -1.32
N VAL A 178 -11.71 10.33 0.03
CA VAL A 178 -12.93 10.68 0.77
C VAL A 178 -13.33 12.12 0.51
N SER A 179 -12.39 13.07 0.56
CA SER A 179 -12.71 14.49 0.38
C SER A 179 -13.18 14.82 -1.04
N SER A 180 -12.53 14.27 -2.07
CA SER A 180 -12.92 14.49 -3.46
C SER A 180 -14.26 13.80 -3.79
N PHE A 181 -14.48 12.61 -3.27
CA PHE A 181 -15.76 11.90 -3.41
C PHE A 181 -16.90 12.64 -2.71
N CYS A 182 -16.69 13.09 -1.46
CA CYS A 182 -17.66 13.90 -0.73
C CYS A 182 -17.92 15.26 -1.42
N ALA A 183 -16.90 15.87 -2.01
CA ALA A 183 -17.08 17.11 -2.78
C ALA A 183 -17.96 16.88 -4.01
N LEU A 184 -17.81 15.78 -4.73
CA LEU A 184 -18.70 15.42 -5.83
C LEU A 184 -20.17 15.27 -5.40
N ILE A 185 -20.41 14.80 -4.16
CA ILE A 185 -21.77 14.50 -3.68
C ILE A 185 -22.41 15.72 -3.03
N PHE A 186 -21.72 16.38 -2.12
CA PHE A 186 -22.29 17.34 -1.18
C PHE A 186 -22.01 18.80 -1.51
N SER A 187 -21.09 19.11 -2.47
CA SER A 187 -20.93 20.50 -2.89
C SER A 187 -22.17 20.99 -3.64
N GLU A 188 -22.44 22.29 -3.60
CA GLU A 188 -23.54 22.89 -4.36
C GLU A 188 -23.41 22.57 -5.86
N LYS A 189 -22.18 22.65 -6.38
CA LYS A 189 -21.88 22.43 -7.79
C LYS A 189 -20.63 21.54 -7.92
N ALA A 190 -20.80 20.35 -8.47
CA ALA A 190 -19.68 19.47 -8.80
C ALA A 190 -18.77 20.10 -9.88
N GLU A 191 -17.47 19.95 -9.72
CA GLU A 191 -16.46 20.52 -10.61
C GLU A 191 -15.52 19.44 -11.18
N LYS A 192 -14.84 19.77 -12.28
CA LYS A 192 -13.86 18.85 -12.90
C LYS A 192 -12.74 18.47 -11.96
N ILE A 193 -12.32 19.40 -11.11
CA ILE A 193 -11.24 19.17 -10.15
C ILE A 193 -11.60 18.08 -9.13
N ASP A 194 -12.87 17.96 -8.71
CA ASP A 194 -13.33 16.91 -7.81
C ASP A 194 -13.10 15.52 -8.43
N ALA A 195 -13.43 15.37 -9.73
CA ALA A 195 -13.23 14.13 -10.47
C ALA A 195 -11.75 13.81 -10.68
N VAL A 196 -10.93 14.81 -11.00
CA VAL A 196 -9.49 14.63 -11.21
C VAL A 196 -8.80 14.21 -9.90
N LEU A 197 -9.10 14.87 -8.78
CA LEU A 197 -8.54 14.51 -7.48
C LEU A 197 -8.97 13.12 -7.02
N LEU A 198 -10.24 12.76 -7.27
CA LEU A 198 -10.72 11.40 -7.01
C LEU A 198 -9.97 10.37 -7.86
N ALA A 199 -9.80 10.62 -9.15
CA ALA A 199 -9.07 9.73 -10.03
C ALA A 199 -7.60 9.56 -9.64
N VAL A 200 -6.92 10.66 -9.32
CA VAL A 200 -5.52 10.61 -8.83
C VAL A 200 -5.42 9.82 -7.54
N GLY A 201 -6.30 10.09 -6.56
CA GLY A 201 -6.33 9.36 -5.29
C GLY A 201 -6.57 7.86 -5.48
N MET A 202 -7.56 7.50 -6.30
CA MET A 202 -7.86 6.10 -6.62
C MET A 202 -6.72 5.44 -7.39
N SER A 203 -6.07 6.14 -8.30
CA SER A 203 -4.94 5.59 -9.07
C SER A 203 -3.75 5.25 -8.17
N VAL A 204 -3.41 6.14 -7.24
CA VAL A 204 -2.36 5.87 -6.25
C VAL A 204 -2.74 4.68 -5.36
N LEU A 205 -3.99 4.59 -4.94
CA LEU A 205 -4.48 3.47 -4.13
C LEU A 205 -4.40 2.13 -4.87
N VAL A 206 -4.87 2.08 -6.12
CA VAL A 206 -4.84 0.87 -6.98
C VAL A 206 -3.40 0.38 -7.16
N CYS A 207 -2.47 1.29 -7.47
CA CYS A 207 -1.05 0.95 -7.67
C CYS A 207 -0.27 0.74 -6.37
N SER A 208 -0.89 0.84 -5.20
CA SER A 208 -0.23 0.63 -3.91
C SER A 208 -0.73 -0.58 -3.14
N HIS A 209 -2.05 -0.81 -3.07
CA HIS A 209 -2.61 -1.90 -2.26
C HIS A 209 -3.98 -2.38 -2.74
N VAL A 210 -4.00 -3.48 -3.46
CA VAL A 210 -5.21 -4.05 -4.11
C VAL A 210 -6.34 -4.33 -3.11
N LEU A 211 -6.03 -4.90 -1.95
CA LEU A 211 -7.05 -5.27 -0.97
C LEU A 211 -7.73 -4.04 -0.35
N SER A 212 -6.96 -2.99 -0.02
CA SER A 212 -7.54 -1.73 0.44
C SER A 212 -8.36 -1.06 -0.67
N THR A 213 -7.95 -1.20 -1.92
CA THR A 213 -8.74 -0.73 -3.07
C THR A 213 -10.10 -1.40 -3.11
N ALA A 214 -10.15 -2.72 -2.99
CA ALA A 214 -11.39 -3.48 -2.96
C ALA A 214 -12.32 -3.02 -1.83
N ILE A 215 -11.79 -2.89 -0.60
CA ILE A 215 -12.56 -2.41 0.56
C ILE A 215 -13.14 -1.01 0.31
N ILE A 216 -12.31 -0.08 -0.16
CA ILE A 216 -12.73 1.31 -0.38
C ILE A 216 -13.74 1.40 -1.52
N CYS A 217 -13.55 0.64 -2.61
CA CYS A 217 -14.53 0.56 -3.70
C CYS A 217 -15.88 0.02 -3.21
N CYS A 218 -15.91 -1.03 -2.38
CA CYS A 218 -17.14 -1.56 -1.79
C CYS A 218 -17.85 -0.50 -0.93
N VAL A 219 -17.12 0.20 -0.07
CA VAL A 219 -17.67 1.26 0.79
C VAL A 219 -18.21 2.42 -0.05
N MET A 220 -17.47 2.84 -1.07
CA MET A 220 -17.92 3.89 -2.00
C MET A 220 -19.18 3.46 -2.77
N ALA A 221 -19.26 2.20 -3.20
CA ALA A 221 -20.44 1.66 -3.88
C ALA A 221 -21.67 1.65 -2.97
N VAL A 222 -21.54 1.18 -1.73
CA VAL A 222 -22.62 1.23 -0.73
C VAL A 222 -23.06 2.66 -0.48
N PHE A 223 -22.11 3.58 -0.30
CA PHE A 223 -22.40 4.99 -0.07
C PHE A 223 -23.11 5.63 -1.29
N LEU A 224 -22.70 5.27 -2.50
CA LEU A 224 -23.32 5.70 -3.75
C LEU A 224 -24.77 5.22 -3.85
N LEU A 225 -25.02 3.96 -3.50
CA LEU A 225 -26.39 3.39 -3.48
C LEU A 225 -27.28 4.13 -2.48
N CYS A 226 -26.78 4.43 -1.29
CA CYS A 226 -27.51 5.21 -0.27
C CYS A 226 -27.84 6.65 -0.74
N HIS A 227 -27.03 7.21 -1.64
CA HIS A 227 -27.17 8.58 -2.15
C HIS A 227 -27.50 8.64 -3.64
N ILE A 228 -28.02 7.55 -4.20
CA ILE A 228 -28.24 7.40 -5.65
C ILE A 228 -29.05 8.54 -6.26
N ARG A 229 -30.07 9.03 -5.56
CA ARG A 229 -30.90 10.14 -6.03
C ARG A 229 -30.09 11.44 -6.23
N THR A 230 -29.08 11.68 -5.41
CA THR A 230 -28.17 12.83 -5.51
C THR A 230 -27.27 12.70 -6.75
N PHE A 231 -26.88 11.47 -7.09
CA PHE A 231 -26.04 11.16 -8.26
C PHE A 231 -26.78 11.14 -9.60
N LEU A 232 -28.06 10.83 -9.60
CA LEU A 232 -28.88 10.83 -10.82
C LEU A 232 -28.92 12.20 -11.52
N GLY A 233 -28.44 13.26 -10.87
CA GLY A 233 -28.14 14.53 -11.54
C GLY A 233 -27.05 14.33 -12.61
N LYS A 234 -27.42 14.52 -13.89
CA LYS A 234 -26.59 14.23 -15.10
C LYS A 234 -25.11 14.70 -14.98
N LYS A 235 -24.85 15.81 -14.31
CA LYS A 235 -23.51 16.39 -14.20
C LYS A 235 -22.62 15.64 -13.20
N ARG A 236 -23.14 15.21 -12.06
CA ARG A 236 -22.38 14.47 -11.03
C ARG A 236 -22.02 13.07 -11.50
N MET A 237 -22.97 12.39 -12.14
CA MET A 237 -22.74 11.09 -12.77
C MET A 237 -21.66 11.16 -13.84
N LYS A 238 -21.70 12.19 -14.71
CA LYS A 238 -20.66 12.42 -15.73
C LYS A 238 -19.27 12.54 -15.09
N TYR A 239 -19.14 13.30 -14.02
CA TYR A 239 -17.84 13.47 -13.35
C TYR A 239 -17.38 12.22 -12.61
N LEU A 240 -18.29 11.43 -12.03
CA LEU A 240 -17.96 10.14 -11.43
C LEU A 240 -17.44 9.16 -12.49
N LEU A 241 -18.16 9.03 -13.61
CA LEU A 241 -17.72 8.19 -14.73
C LEU A 241 -16.39 8.65 -15.32
N ALA A 242 -16.19 9.98 -15.42
CA ALA A 242 -14.90 10.54 -15.84
C ALA A 242 -13.77 10.19 -14.84
N ALA A 243 -14.04 10.23 -13.54
CA ALA A 243 -13.07 9.83 -12.52
C ALA A 243 -12.71 8.33 -12.66
N VAL A 244 -13.70 7.46 -12.85
CA VAL A 244 -13.46 6.01 -13.08
C VAL A 244 -12.64 5.79 -14.35
N GLY A 245 -13.03 6.37 -15.48
CA GLY A 245 -12.29 6.25 -16.74
C GLY A 245 -10.87 6.76 -16.65
N LEU A 246 -10.68 7.91 -15.97
CA LEU A 246 -9.35 8.48 -15.76
C LEU A 246 -8.51 7.59 -14.82
N THR A 247 -9.10 7.00 -13.78
CA THR A 247 -8.40 6.03 -12.92
C THR A 247 -7.89 4.85 -13.75
N ILE A 248 -8.73 4.27 -14.63
CA ILE A 248 -8.32 3.17 -15.50
C ILE A 248 -7.13 3.58 -16.39
N VAL A 249 -7.19 4.77 -17.00
CA VAL A 249 -6.09 5.30 -17.83
C VAL A 249 -4.81 5.48 -17.03
N LEU A 250 -4.87 6.09 -15.85
CA LEU A 250 -3.69 6.38 -15.04
C LEU A 250 -3.04 5.13 -14.46
N THR A 251 -3.80 4.07 -14.23
CA THR A 251 -3.30 2.81 -13.65
C THR A 251 -3.00 1.73 -14.69
N ALA A 252 -3.33 1.96 -15.95
CA ALA A 252 -3.25 0.96 -17.02
C ALA A 252 -1.88 0.26 -17.07
N TYR A 253 -0.79 1.00 -16.88
CA TYR A 253 0.60 0.48 -16.91
C TYR A 253 0.83 -0.69 -15.95
N TRP A 254 0.07 -0.75 -14.86
CA TRP A 254 0.18 -1.80 -13.85
C TRP A 254 -1.09 -2.67 -13.82
N SER A 255 -2.28 -2.08 -13.84
CA SER A 255 -3.54 -2.82 -13.67
C SER A 255 -3.87 -3.76 -14.84
N LEU A 256 -3.57 -3.38 -16.09
CA LEU A 256 -3.83 -4.26 -17.24
C LEU A 256 -2.87 -5.45 -17.27
N PRO A 257 -1.54 -5.27 -17.10
CA PRO A 257 -0.61 -6.39 -16.91
C PRO A 257 -0.99 -7.29 -15.72
N PHE A 258 -1.37 -6.71 -14.58
CA PHE A 258 -1.83 -7.49 -13.42
C PHE A 258 -3.01 -8.40 -13.77
N VAL A 259 -4.04 -7.85 -14.42
CA VAL A 259 -5.21 -8.63 -14.84
C VAL A 259 -4.81 -9.71 -15.86
N GLU A 260 -3.97 -9.38 -16.83
CA GLU A 260 -3.45 -10.33 -17.82
C GLU A 260 -2.76 -11.52 -17.14
N GLN A 261 -1.84 -11.27 -16.20
CA GLN A 261 -1.15 -12.32 -15.44
C GLN A 261 -2.10 -13.16 -14.59
N MET A 262 -3.06 -12.51 -13.91
CA MET A 262 -4.05 -13.20 -13.06
C MET A 262 -5.00 -14.10 -13.85
N LEU A 263 -5.35 -13.73 -15.08
CA LEU A 263 -6.19 -14.54 -15.97
C LEU A 263 -5.51 -15.84 -16.41
N GLN A 264 -4.16 -15.89 -16.46
CA GLN A 264 -3.41 -17.11 -16.76
C GLN A 264 -3.46 -18.16 -15.63
N SER A 265 -3.87 -17.76 -14.41
CA SER A 265 -4.10 -18.65 -13.26
C SER A 265 -2.92 -19.56 -12.87
N TYR A 266 -1.69 -19.20 -13.25
CA TYR A 266 -0.51 -20.03 -13.01
C TYR A 266 0.25 -19.69 -11.72
N VAL A 267 -0.04 -18.56 -11.07
CA VAL A 267 0.65 -18.13 -9.84
C VAL A 267 0.00 -18.70 -8.58
N THR A 268 0.80 -18.84 -7.52
CA THR A 268 0.37 -19.41 -6.24
C THR A 268 -0.73 -18.60 -5.58
N VAL A 269 -0.67 -17.27 -5.65
CA VAL A 269 -1.66 -16.36 -5.06
C VAL A 269 -3.09 -16.64 -5.55
N ASN A 270 -3.28 -17.21 -6.75
CA ASN A 270 -4.60 -17.59 -7.25
C ASN A 270 -5.28 -18.67 -6.38
N GLY A 271 -4.51 -19.45 -5.61
CA GLY A 271 -5.01 -20.44 -4.66
C GLY A 271 -5.14 -19.91 -3.23
N VAL A 272 -4.34 -18.90 -2.86
CA VAL A 272 -4.23 -18.39 -1.48
C VAL A 272 -5.33 -17.36 -1.15
N ALA A 273 -5.88 -16.68 -2.15
CA ALA A 273 -6.91 -15.64 -1.95
C ALA A 273 -8.16 -16.10 -1.15
N GLY A 274 -8.32 -17.41 -0.89
CA GLY A 274 -9.38 -17.97 -0.06
C GLY A 274 -8.91 -18.63 1.24
N GLY A 275 -7.61 -18.57 1.59
CA GLY A 275 -7.02 -19.40 2.64
C GLY A 275 -7.14 -18.87 4.08
N SER A 276 -7.21 -17.57 4.29
CA SER A 276 -7.24 -17.00 5.64
C SER A 276 -8.65 -17.05 6.24
N SER A 277 -8.77 -17.64 7.42
CA SER A 277 -10.02 -17.61 8.20
C SER A 277 -10.16 -16.25 8.89
N LEU A 278 -11.25 -15.54 8.60
CA LEU A 278 -11.59 -14.28 9.29
C LEU A 278 -11.81 -14.54 10.79
N TYR A 279 -12.39 -15.70 11.13
CA TYR A 279 -12.55 -16.11 12.54
C TYR A 279 -11.20 -16.37 13.22
N GLY A 280 -10.28 -17.03 12.55
CA GLY A 280 -8.92 -17.27 13.06
C GLY A 280 -8.13 -15.99 13.29
N SER A 281 -8.41 -14.96 12.49
CA SER A 281 -7.76 -13.65 12.57
C SER A 281 -8.60 -12.60 13.32
N ARG A 282 -9.57 -13.01 14.15
CA ARG A 282 -10.38 -12.07 14.93
C ARG A 282 -9.56 -11.40 16.03
N VAL A 283 -10.04 -10.26 16.43
CA VAL A 283 -9.58 -9.55 17.63
C VAL A 283 -10.43 -10.01 18.81
N THR A 284 -9.82 -10.63 19.80
CA THR A 284 -10.56 -11.02 21.01
C THR A 284 -10.91 -9.80 21.86
N LEU A 285 -11.91 -9.92 22.73
CA LEU A 285 -12.31 -8.83 23.64
C LEU A 285 -11.16 -8.43 24.59
N VAL A 286 -10.35 -9.39 25.02
CA VAL A 286 -9.20 -9.12 25.90
C VAL A 286 -8.12 -8.35 25.15
N GLU A 287 -7.82 -8.71 23.92
CA GLU A 287 -6.91 -7.98 23.05
C GLU A 287 -7.39 -6.56 22.75
N LEU A 288 -8.71 -6.40 22.58
CA LEU A 288 -9.34 -5.14 22.33
C LEU A 288 -9.23 -4.18 23.52
N LEU A 289 -9.52 -4.67 24.74
CA LEU A 289 -9.55 -3.85 25.94
C LEU A 289 -8.15 -3.69 26.59
N PHE A 290 -7.32 -4.72 26.50
CA PHE A 290 -6.03 -4.77 27.18
C PHE A 290 -4.93 -5.27 26.23
N PRO A 291 -4.61 -4.53 25.17
CA PRO A 291 -3.67 -4.99 24.15
C PRO A 291 -2.30 -5.40 24.71
N ASN A 292 -1.78 -4.67 25.70
CA ASN A 292 -0.48 -4.97 26.31
C ASN A 292 -0.52 -6.14 27.29
N LEU A 293 -1.63 -6.30 28.04
CA LEU A 293 -1.79 -7.38 29.03
C LEU A 293 -1.99 -8.72 28.35
N ALA A 294 -2.82 -8.76 27.32
CA ALA A 294 -3.08 -9.96 26.56
C ALA A 294 -1.79 -10.57 25.97
N TYR A 295 -0.90 -9.72 25.47
CA TYR A 295 0.40 -10.16 24.97
C TYR A 295 1.31 -10.70 26.08
N SER A 296 1.41 -9.99 27.20
CA SER A 296 2.25 -10.44 28.32
C SER A 296 1.77 -11.78 28.87
N LEU A 297 0.45 -11.99 28.98
CA LEU A 297 -0.15 -13.25 29.40
C LEU A 297 0.07 -14.35 28.34
N TYR A 298 -0.02 -14.03 27.06
CA TYR A 298 0.22 -14.99 25.98
C TYR A 298 1.69 -15.40 25.90
N PHE A 299 2.61 -14.46 26.06
CA PHE A 299 4.05 -14.73 26.11
C PHE A 299 4.44 -15.60 27.31
N LEU A 300 3.87 -15.31 28.49
CA LEU A 300 4.08 -16.10 29.69
C LEU A 300 3.47 -17.53 29.58
N TYR A 301 2.37 -17.69 28.87
CA TYR A 301 1.69 -18.98 28.69
C TYR A 301 2.35 -19.87 27.62
N ARG A 302 3.00 -19.32 26.63
CA ARG A 302 3.48 -20.04 25.44
C ARG A 302 4.98 -20.28 25.35
N ASN A 303 5.76 -20.09 26.42
CA ASN A 303 7.18 -20.49 26.50
C ASN A 303 7.87 -20.74 25.14
N GLY A 304 8.19 -19.71 24.39
CA GLY A 304 9.18 -19.78 23.32
C GLY A 304 8.73 -20.37 21.97
N TYR A 305 7.44 -20.54 21.70
CA TYR A 305 6.99 -20.99 20.37
C TYR A 305 6.52 -19.84 19.49
N ASP A 306 7.12 -19.86 18.30
CA ASP A 306 6.90 -19.12 17.08
C ASP A 306 5.64 -18.25 17.07
N MET A 307 5.85 -16.96 17.14
CA MET A 307 4.78 -15.99 16.99
C MET A 307 4.35 -15.98 15.53
N GLY A 308 3.55 -16.97 15.17
CA GLY A 308 2.91 -17.00 13.85
C GLY A 308 2.23 -15.66 13.56
N ILE A 309 2.10 -15.36 12.30
CA ILE A 309 1.57 -14.16 11.61
C ILE A 309 0.30 -13.54 12.24
N ASN A 310 -0.32 -14.22 13.22
CA ASN A 310 -1.55 -13.84 13.90
C ASN A 310 -1.37 -12.87 15.09
N SER A 311 -0.18 -12.36 15.34
CA SER A 311 0.12 -11.47 16.47
C SER A 311 -0.13 -9.98 16.20
N PHE A 312 -1.00 -9.64 15.27
CA PHE A 312 -1.50 -8.29 15.16
C PHE A 312 -2.48 -7.98 16.30
N TRP A 313 -2.08 -7.10 17.16
CA TRP A 313 -2.87 -6.65 18.30
C TRP A 313 -3.44 -5.29 17.97
N PRO A 314 -4.74 -5.17 17.69
CA PRO A 314 -5.31 -3.87 17.43
C PRO A 314 -5.14 -3.00 18.67
N SER A 315 -4.37 -2.02 18.44
CA SER A 315 -3.95 -1.00 19.35
C SER A 315 -5.10 -0.29 20.02
N CYS A 316 -4.80 0.53 20.96
CA CYS A 316 -5.68 1.35 21.84
C CYS A 316 -6.81 2.14 21.13
N TYR A 317 -7.24 1.77 19.91
CA TYR A 317 -8.32 2.47 19.19
C TYR A 317 -9.66 2.43 19.92
N ILE A 318 -9.90 1.39 20.73
CA ILE A 318 -11.13 1.25 21.50
C ILE A 318 -11.33 2.41 22.48
N TYR A 319 -10.26 2.91 23.08
CA TYR A 319 -10.33 4.04 24.01
C TYR A 319 -10.73 5.34 23.30
N ILE A 320 -10.28 5.51 22.06
CA ILE A 320 -10.67 6.64 21.19
C ILE A 320 -12.15 6.50 20.79
N LEU A 321 -12.57 5.28 20.47
CA LEU A 321 -13.99 5.00 20.17
C LEU A 321 -14.89 5.27 21.38
N LEU A 322 -14.50 4.80 22.57
CA LEU A 322 -15.23 5.06 23.80
C LEU A 322 -15.32 6.56 24.12
N LEU A 323 -14.21 7.30 23.94
CA LEU A 323 -14.21 8.75 24.08
C LEU A 323 -15.23 9.39 23.11
N ALA A 324 -15.21 8.98 21.83
CA ALA A 324 -16.14 9.51 20.84
C ALA A 324 -17.62 9.21 21.20
N VAL A 325 -17.92 8.01 21.68
CA VAL A 325 -19.26 7.61 22.16
C VAL A 325 -19.68 8.47 23.35
N ILE A 326 -18.81 8.67 24.34
CA ILE A 326 -19.07 9.53 25.51
C ILE A 326 -19.41 10.96 25.06
N LEU A 327 -18.63 11.51 24.11
CA LEU A 327 -18.87 12.86 23.58
C LEU A 327 -20.23 12.97 22.85
N CYS A 328 -20.63 11.92 22.13
CA CYS A 328 -21.97 11.84 21.51
C CYS A 328 -23.08 11.89 22.56
N ILE A 329 -22.94 11.12 23.64
CA ILE A 329 -23.93 11.06 24.73
C ILE A 329 -24.05 12.43 25.40
N PHE A 330 -22.92 13.07 25.72
CA PHE A 330 -22.94 14.39 26.38
C PHE A 330 -23.60 15.48 25.53
N LYS A 331 -23.44 15.41 24.18
CA LYS A 331 -24.09 16.37 23.28
C LYS A 331 -25.57 16.05 22.99
N LYS A 332 -26.09 14.89 23.42
CA LYS A 332 -27.47 14.44 23.19
C LYS A 332 -27.90 14.57 21.72
N GLU A 333 -26.98 14.34 20.80
CA GLU A 333 -27.27 14.45 19.38
C GLU A 333 -28.18 13.31 18.91
N LYS A 334 -29.07 13.61 17.98
CA LYS A 334 -29.93 12.58 17.38
C LYS A 334 -29.28 11.97 16.16
N TRP A 335 -29.40 10.65 16.00
CA TRP A 335 -28.84 9.89 14.89
C TRP A 335 -29.20 10.46 13.52
N LYS A 336 -30.44 10.89 13.34
CA LYS A 336 -30.92 11.41 12.04
C LYS A 336 -30.28 12.74 11.66
N ASP A 337 -29.93 13.56 12.63
CA ASP A 337 -29.53 14.95 12.41
C ASP A 337 -28.00 15.17 12.50
N SER A 338 -27.27 14.17 13.00
CA SER A 338 -25.83 14.30 13.26
C SER A 338 -25.00 13.30 12.42
N MET A 339 -24.31 13.81 11.40
CA MET A 339 -23.34 13.02 10.64
C MET A 339 -22.21 12.48 11.53
N PRO A 340 -21.58 13.27 12.44
CA PRO A 340 -20.55 12.76 13.34
C PRO A 340 -21.03 11.59 14.20
N MET A 341 -22.25 11.66 14.74
CA MET A 341 -22.84 10.56 15.50
C MET A 341 -22.99 9.29 14.65
N ARG A 342 -23.41 9.41 13.38
CA ARG A 342 -23.48 8.27 12.46
C ARG A 342 -22.11 7.66 12.21
N LEU A 343 -21.07 8.46 12.01
CA LEU A 343 -19.70 7.97 11.81
C LEU A 343 -19.17 7.22 13.04
N VAL A 344 -19.45 7.72 14.26
CA VAL A 344 -19.12 7.02 15.51
C VAL A 344 -19.89 5.70 15.61
N GLY A 345 -21.18 5.69 15.26
CA GLY A 345 -21.99 4.47 15.25
C GLY A 345 -21.52 3.43 14.24
N TYR A 346 -21.15 3.85 13.02
CA TYR A 346 -20.52 2.94 12.04
C TYR A 346 -19.20 2.39 12.55
N SER A 347 -18.42 3.19 13.26
CA SER A 347 -17.18 2.72 13.91
C SER A 347 -17.45 1.66 14.98
N CYS A 348 -18.54 1.82 15.77
CA CYS A 348 -18.98 0.80 16.73
C CYS A 348 -19.39 -0.51 16.02
N ILE A 349 -20.13 -0.43 14.92
CA ILE A 349 -20.53 -1.60 14.13
C ILE A 349 -19.31 -2.34 13.61
N ILE A 350 -18.33 -1.61 13.06
CA ILE A 350 -17.07 -2.21 12.57
C ILE A 350 -16.31 -2.84 13.74
N ALA A 351 -16.19 -2.18 14.89
CA ALA A 351 -15.50 -2.72 16.05
C ALA A 351 -16.14 -4.04 16.54
N VAL A 352 -17.48 -4.10 16.57
CA VAL A 352 -18.22 -5.34 16.88
C VAL A 352 -17.94 -6.42 15.83
N PHE A 353 -18.02 -6.09 14.55
CA PHE A 353 -17.76 -7.04 13.47
C PHE A 353 -16.35 -7.65 13.56
N VAL A 354 -15.33 -6.82 13.77
CA VAL A 354 -13.92 -7.24 13.88
C VAL A 354 -13.68 -8.19 15.06
N SER A 355 -14.47 -8.04 16.15
CA SER A 355 -14.24 -8.74 17.42
C SER A 355 -15.23 -9.89 17.67
N PHE A 356 -16.40 -9.88 17.05
CA PHE A 356 -17.47 -10.83 17.36
C PHE A 356 -17.34 -12.13 16.54
N GLY A 357 -16.77 -13.16 17.16
CA GLY A 357 -16.42 -14.41 16.49
C GLY A 357 -17.56 -15.12 15.77
N ALA A 358 -18.82 -15.03 16.27
CA ALA A 358 -19.97 -15.65 15.59
C ALA A 358 -20.23 -15.00 14.21
N LEU A 359 -20.14 -13.67 14.10
CA LEU A 359 -20.28 -12.97 12.83
C LEU A 359 -19.17 -13.33 11.86
N LEU A 360 -17.93 -13.45 12.34
CA LEU A 360 -16.79 -13.81 11.51
C LEU A 360 -16.87 -15.25 11.01
N ARG A 361 -17.40 -16.19 11.81
CA ARG A 361 -17.69 -17.56 11.35
C ARG A 361 -18.75 -17.60 10.23
N ILE A 362 -19.73 -16.72 10.29
CA ILE A 362 -20.72 -16.57 9.20
C ILE A 362 -20.04 -15.94 7.97
N ALA A 363 -19.23 -14.91 8.17
CA ALA A 363 -18.49 -14.25 7.10
C ALA A 363 -17.52 -15.19 6.38
N ASP A 364 -16.89 -16.11 7.09
CA ASP A 364 -16.00 -17.15 6.50
C ASP A 364 -16.72 -18.07 5.50
N LYS A 365 -18.05 -18.19 5.60
CA LYS A 365 -18.85 -18.98 4.63
C LYS A 365 -19.13 -18.23 3.34
N ILE A 366 -18.83 -16.94 3.28
CA ILE A 366 -19.07 -16.07 2.13
C ILE A 366 -17.74 -15.84 1.42
N PRO A 367 -17.48 -16.47 0.23
CA PRO A 367 -16.17 -16.41 -0.42
C PRO A 367 -15.68 -14.99 -0.68
N PHE A 368 -16.58 -14.08 -1.07
CA PHE A 368 -16.24 -12.68 -1.30
C PHE A 368 -15.70 -11.97 -0.05
N LEU A 369 -16.21 -12.28 1.15
CA LEU A 369 -15.74 -11.66 2.40
C LEU A 369 -14.36 -12.19 2.82
N ARG A 370 -14.01 -13.40 2.43
CA ARG A 370 -12.67 -13.97 2.70
C ARG A 370 -11.55 -13.22 1.98
N VAL A 371 -11.85 -12.49 0.91
CA VAL A 371 -10.91 -11.59 0.23
C VAL A 371 -10.38 -10.50 1.18
N LEU A 372 -11.12 -10.16 2.24
CA LEU A 372 -10.66 -9.25 3.28
C LEU A 372 -9.37 -9.75 3.98
N GLN A 373 -9.14 -11.07 4.04
CA GLN A 373 -8.05 -11.79 4.72
C GLN A 373 -8.04 -11.55 6.24
N PHE A 374 -8.05 -10.29 6.67
CA PHE A 374 -8.01 -9.88 8.07
C PHE A 374 -9.14 -8.88 8.37
N PRO A 375 -10.03 -9.18 9.35
CA PRO A 375 -11.16 -8.29 9.65
C PRO A 375 -10.73 -6.90 10.15
N TRP A 376 -9.58 -6.80 10.82
CA TRP A 376 -9.05 -5.51 11.31
C TRP A 376 -8.66 -4.50 10.22
N ARG A 377 -8.54 -4.90 8.95
CA ARG A 377 -8.35 -3.94 7.83
C ARG A 377 -9.46 -2.91 7.72
N LEU A 378 -10.66 -3.23 8.22
CA LEU A 378 -11.76 -2.27 8.31
C LEU A 378 -11.48 -1.11 9.28
N LEU A 379 -10.50 -1.24 10.19
CA LEU A 379 -10.07 -0.16 11.07
C LEU A 379 -9.46 1.03 10.30
N LEU A 380 -9.05 0.82 9.05
CA LEU A 380 -8.69 1.90 8.14
C LEU A 380 -9.86 2.91 7.98
N LEU A 381 -11.09 2.42 7.84
CA LEU A 381 -12.29 3.26 7.75
C LEU A 381 -12.59 3.94 9.09
N VAL A 382 -12.47 3.20 10.20
CA VAL A 382 -12.66 3.72 11.55
C VAL A 382 -11.72 4.89 11.82
N SER A 383 -10.49 4.85 11.30
CA SER A 383 -9.52 5.94 11.46
C SER A 383 -10.04 7.27 10.90
N VAL A 384 -10.65 7.25 9.72
CA VAL A 384 -11.25 8.45 9.10
C VAL A 384 -12.52 8.86 9.85
N PHE A 385 -13.41 7.91 10.15
CA PHE A 385 -14.69 8.19 10.79
C PHE A 385 -14.50 8.86 12.16
N LEU A 386 -13.61 8.29 12.97
CA LEU A 386 -13.32 8.86 14.29
C LEU A 386 -12.54 10.17 14.22
N ALA A 387 -11.60 10.31 13.28
CA ALA A 387 -10.91 11.59 13.09
C ALA A 387 -11.88 12.72 12.72
N VAL A 388 -12.85 12.47 11.83
CA VAL A 388 -13.90 13.43 11.47
C VAL A 388 -14.79 13.70 12.67
N GLY A 389 -15.30 12.67 13.36
CA GLY A 389 -16.18 12.80 14.52
C GLY A 389 -15.53 13.59 15.66
N LEU A 390 -14.28 13.23 16.03
CA LEU A 390 -13.56 13.91 17.10
C LEU A 390 -13.17 15.35 16.72
N THR A 391 -12.85 15.61 15.42
CA THR A 391 -12.63 16.99 14.94
C THR A 391 -13.89 17.83 15.14
N TYR A 392 -15.06 17.30 14.78
CA TYR A 392 -16.32 18.00 15.00
C TYR A 392 -16.53 18.29 16.50
N TYR A 393 -16.39 17.30 17.38
CA TYR A 393 -16.55 17.50 18.83
C TYR A 393 -15.51 18.44 19.41
N TYR A 394 -14.28 18.43 18.93
CA TYR A 394 -13.24 19.39 19.34
C TYR A 394 -13.67 20.84 19.16
N PHE A 395 -14.36 21.16 18.07
CA PHE A 395 -14.87 22.51 17.80
C PHE A 395 -16.25 22.77 18.41
N LYS A 396 -17.05 21.74 18.63
CA LYS A 396 -18.40 21.86 19.21
C LYS A 396 -18.40 22.06 20.71
N PHE A 397 -17.40 21.55 21.44
CA PHE A 397 -17.24 21.79 22.87
C PHE A 397 -16.42 23.06 23.12
N GLU A 398 -16.92 23.93 24.03
CA GLU A 398 -16.16 25.12 24.45
C GLU A 398 -15.09 24.79 25.50
N SER A 399 -15.33 23.77 26.33
CA SER A 399 -14.45 23.34 27.42
C SER A 399 -13.04 23.06 26.93
N LYS A 400 -12.06 23.74 27.51
CA LYS A 400 -10.63 23.55 27.28
C LYS A 400 -10.20 22.15 27.66
N THR A 401 -10.75 21.60 28.76
CA THR A 401 -10.43 20.25 29.21
C THR A 401 -10.84 19.20 28.19
N VAL A 402 -12.07 19.28 27.66
CA VAL A 402 -12.54 18.34 26.63
C VAL A 402 -11.64 18.38 25.38
N LYS A 403 -11.28 19.58 24.91
CA LYS A 403 -10.37 19.75 23.77
C LYS A 403 -9.01 19.11 24.01
N ASN A 404 -8.45 19.31 25.20
CA ASN A 404 -7.17 18.70 25.57
C ASN A 404 -7.30 17.18 25.68
N VAL A 405 -8.37 16.67 26.30
CA VAL A 405 -8.61 15.21 26.41
C VAL A 405 -8.65 14.56 25.03
N ILE A 406 -9.37 15.15 24.06
CA ILE A 406 -9.42 14.61 22.69
C ILE A 406 -8.02 14.47 22.10
N LEU A 407 -7.19 15.50 22.19
CA LEU A 407 -5.84 15.49 21.60
C LEU A 407 -4.91 14.53 22.34
N TRP A 408 -4.88 14.60 23.68
CA TRP A 408 -3.94 13.82 24.47
C TRP A 408 -4.30 12.34 24.57
N VAL A 409 -5.59 11.99 24.58
CA VAL A 409 -6.01 10.59 24.51
C VAL A 409 -5.61 9.98 23.16
N THR A 410 -5.86 10.70 22.05
CA THR A 410 -5.47 10.21 20.73
C THR A 410 -3.95 10.03 20.62
N PHE A 411 -3.18 11.04 21.01
CA PHE A 411 -1.73 10.99 20.99
C PHE A 411 -1.17 9.93 21.94
N GLY A 412 -1.68 9.84 23.16
CA GLY A 412 -1.27 8.85 24.16
C GLY A 412 -1.53 7.42 23.69
N CYS A 413 -2.69 7.15 23.09
CA CYS A 413 -3.01 5.85 22.50
C CYS A 413 -2.03 5.50 21.35
N ALA A 414 -1.67 6.47 20.52
CA ALA A 414 -0.67 6.27 19.46
C ALA A 414 0.72 5.94 20.04
N VAL A 415 1.16 6.69 21.06
CA VAL A 415 2.44 6.44 21.74
C VAL A 415 2.46 5.06 22.40
N ILE A 416 1.41 4.68 23.12
CA ILE A 416 1.32 3.37 23.76
C ILE A 416 1.35 2.25 22.71
N SER A 417 0.64 2.42 21.59
CA SER A 417 0.65 1.45 20.49
C SER A 417 2.02 1.30 19.83
N GLY A 418 2.79 2.39 19.74
CA GLY A 418 4.12 2.37 19.15
C GLY A 418 5.24 1.96 20.11
N ALA A 419 5.20 2.44 21.37
CA ALA A 419 6.31 2.36 22.31
C ALA A 419 6.78 0.93 22.61
N ARG A 420 5.87 -0.02 22.69
CA ARG A 420 6.20 -1.43 22.92
C ARG A 420 7.06 -2.01 21.81
N ASN A 421 6.65 -1.79 20.57
CA ASN A 421 7.35 -2.36 19.43
C ASN A 421 8.72 -1.73 19.25
N VAL A 422 8.82 -0.44 19.56
CA VAL A 422 10.10 0.26 19.60
C VAL A 422 11.03 -0.35 20.63
N TYR A 423 10.54 -0.69 21.82
CA TYR A 423 11.35 -1.34 22.84
C TYR A 423 11.93 -2.67 22.34
N LEU A 424 11.10 -3.53 21.75
CA LEU A 424 11.53 -4.82 21.18
C LEU A 424 12.52 -4.65 20.03
N MET A 425 12.37 -3.60 19.22
CA MET A 425 13.25 -3.32 18.08
C MET A 425 14.60 -2.76 18.46
N VAL A 426 14.64 -1.92 19.50
CA VAL A 426 15.88 -1.30 19.98
C VAL A 426 16.77 -2.34 20.68
N THR A 427 16.16 -3.34 21.33
CA THR A 427 16.91 -4.39 22.04
C THR A 427 17.48 -5.45 21.09
N ASP A 428 16.72 -5.89 20.09
CA ASP A 428 17.12 -7.08 19.30
C ASP A 428 17.04 -6.88 17.77
N GLY A 429 16.15 -6.01 17.29
CA GLY A 429 15.77 -6.00 15.88
C GLY A 429 16.82 -5.45 14.90
N LYS A 430 17.59 -4.41 15.29
CA LYS A 430 18.52 -3.74 14.38
C LYS A 430 19.73 -4.61 14.04
N GLU A 431 20.24 -5.30 15.05
CA GLU A 431 21.43 -6.16 14.92
C GLU A 431 21.08 -7.40 14.06
N VAL A 432 19.90 -7.99 14.29
CA VAL A 432 19.40 -9.13 13.52
C VAL A 432 19.21 -8.76 12.04
N ILE A 433 18.66 -7.59 11.72
CA ILE A 433 18.42 -7.18 10.33
C ILE A 433 19.74 -6.86 9.62
N SER A 434 20.67 -6.17 10.30
CA SER A 434 21.96 -5.83 9.69
C SER A 434 22.77 -7.09 9.38
N SER A 435 22.87 -8.04 10.34
CA SER A 435 23.60 -9.29 10.14
C SER A 435 22.96 -10.15 9.03
N ALA A 436 21.63 -10.30 9.02
CA ALA A 436 20.97 -11.07 7.96
C ALA A 436 21.13 -10.45 6.56
N LEU A 437 21.14 -9.11 6.44
CA LEU A 437 21.42 -8.44 5.16
C LEU A 437 22.86 -8.63 4.70
N GLU A 438 23.82 -8.68 5.66
CA GLU A 438 25.23 -8.94 5.36
C GLU A 438 25.48 -10.40 4.97
N GLU A 439 24.80 -11.36 5.63
CA GLU A 439 24.98 -12.79 5.38
C GLU A 439 24.25 -13.30 4.14
N GLU A 440 23.00 -12.89 3.95
CA GLU A 440 22.12 -13.48 2.93
C GLU A 440 21.82 -12.54 1.75
N GLY A 441 21.99 -11.23 1.93
CA GLY A 441 21.57 -10.22 0.97
C GLY A 441 20.05 -10.02 0.91
N ALA A 442 19.62 -8.86 0.39
CA ALA A 442 18.18 -8.52 0.36
C ALA A 442 17.36 -9.42 -0.57
N SER A 443 17.96 -9.93 -1.63
CA SER A 443 17.28 -10.79 -2.63
C SER A 443 16.80 -12.14 -2.07
N SER A 444 17.38 -12.62 -0.96
CA SER A 444 16.98 -13.85 -0.28
C SER A 444 15.61 -13.74 0.41
N PHE A 445 15.16 -12.51 0.69
CA PHE A 445 13.89 -12.23 1.40
C PHE A 445 12.68 -12.06 0.48
N ALA A 446 12.79 -12.44 -0.79
CA ALA A 446 11.64 -12.51 -1.69
C ALA A 446 10.59 -13.49 -1.11
N ASP A 447 9.32 -13.08 -1.06
CA ASP A 447 8.22 -13.92 -0.63
C ASP A 447 7.85 -14.98 -1.70
N THR A 448 6.95 -15.90 -1.36
CA THR A 448 6.53 -16.99 -2.27
C THR A 448 5.14 -16.78 -2.88
N LEU A 449 4.48 -15.66 -2.56
CA LEU A 449 3.06 -15.45 -2.91
C LEU A 449 2.82 -15.37 -4.42
N TYR A 450 3.77 -14.81 -5.15
CA TYR A 450 3.65 -14.58 -6.60
C TYR A 450 4.53 -15.53 -7.41
N GLN A 451 5.00 -16.63 -6.81
CA GLN A 451 5.69 -17.69 -7.54
C GLN A 451 4.72 -18.43 -8.47
N PRO A 452 5.21 -18.93 -9.61
CA PRO A 452 4.47 -19.87 -10.43
C PRO A 452 4.15 -21.15 -9.65
N LYS A 453 3.00 -21.74 -9.93
CA LYS A 453 2.62 -23.05 -9.35
C LYS A 453 3.62 -24.11 -9.81
N GLY A 454 4.06 -24.94 -8.88
CA GLY A 454 5.12 -25.93 -9.06
C GLY A 454 6.47 -25.45 -8.52
N ALA A 455 6.74 -24.15 -8.53
CA ALA A 455 8.01 -23.61 -8.04
C ALA A 455 8.20 -23.85 -6.53
N ASN A 456 9.39 -24.31 -6.17
CA ASN A 456 9.78 -24.59 -4.79
C ASN A 456 11.18 -24.02 -4.52
N LYS A 457 11.29 -23.15 -3.52
CA LYS A 457 12.55 -22.46 -3.17
C LYS A 457 13.68 -23.48 -2.84
N ALA A 458 13.36 -24.54 -2.08
CA ALA A 458 14.36 -25.53 -1.70
C ALA A 458 14.88 -26.32 -2.92
N GLN A 459 14.00 -26.72 -3.83
CA GLN A 459 14.37 -27.40 -5.07
C GLN A 459 15.22 -26.50 -5.98
N MET A 460 14.89 -25.21 -6.10
CA MET A 460 15.70 -24.25 -6.85
C MET A 460 17.10 -24.09 -6.25
N GLN A 461 17.21 -24.05 -4.92
CA GLN A 461 18.51 -23.98 -4.23
C GLN A 461 19.35 -25.26 -4.43
N GLU A 462 18.70 -26.43 -4.35
CA GLU A 462 19.37 -27.72 -4.58
C GLU A 462 19.84 -27.87 -6.03
N ARG A 463 19.00 -27.48 -6.99
CA ARG A 463 19.33 -27.50 -8.42
C ARG A 463 20.47 -26.55 -8.78
N GLY A 464 20.52 -25.39 -8.13
CA GLY A 464 21.47 -24.34 -8.47
C GLY A 464 21.20 -23.70 -9.85
N ASP A 465 22.18 -23.05 -10.41
CA ASP A 465 22.08 -22.34 -11.70
C ASP A 465 22.42 -23.30 -12.85
N VAL A 466 21.50 -24.24 -13.15
CA VAL A 466 21.71 -25.32 -14.14
C VAL A 466 20.56 -25.35 -15.14
N VAL A 467 20.90 -25.39 -16.43
CA VAL A 467 19.97 -25.71 -17.52
C VAL A 467 19.83 -27.24 -17.62
N LEU A 468 18.59 -27.72 -17.77
CA LEU A 468 18.31 -29.13 -18.03
C LEU A 468 17.85 -29.33 -19.48
N SER A 469 18.31 -30.40 -20.11
CA SER A 469 17.92 -30.79 -21.45
C SER A 469 17.20 -32.13 -21.44
N SER A 470 16.12 -32.24 -22.21
CA SER A 470 15.45 -33.53 -22.45
C SER A 470 16.26 -34.50 -23.28
N ASP A 471 17.24 -34.00 -24.05
CA ASP A 471 18.19 -34.81 -24.83
C ASP A 471 19.57 -34.78 -24.15
N PRO A 472 20.02 -35.93 -23.58
CA PRO A 472 21.33 -36.00 -22.97
C PRO A 472 22.50 -35.92 -23.97
N ALA A 473 22.25 -36.07 -25.27
CA ALA A 473 23.25 -35.96 -26.31
C ALA A 473 23.48 -34.52 -26.78
N LEU A 474 22.63 -33.59 -26.39
CA LEU A 474 22.78 -32.18 -26.73
C LEU A 474 24.01 -31.58 -26.04
N ASN A 475 24.89 -31.00 -26.81
CA ASN A 475 25.98 -30.19 -26.26
C ASN A 475 25.54 -28.74 -26.20
N TYR A 476 25.65 -28.11 -25.02
CA TYR A 476 25.32 -26.70 -24.86
C TYR A 476 26.25 -26.00 -23.87
N ALA A 477 26.42 -24.70 -24.10
CA ALA A 477 27.07 -23.79 -23.19
C ALA A 477 26.19 -22.55 -23.07
N TRP A 478 26.05 -22.00 -21.87
CA TRP A 478 25.18 -20.86 -21.63
C TRP A 478 25.79 -19.88 -20.62
N ASN A 479 25.34 -18.65 -20.70
CA ASN A 479 25.66 -17.61 -19.73
C ASN A 479 24.39 -16.76 -19.43
N ARG A 480 24.47 -16.00 -18.35
CA ARG A 480 23.45 -15.04 -17.95
C ARG A 480 24.02 -13.64 -18.07
N GLU A 481 23.38 -12.81 -18.89
CA GLU A 481 23.75 -11.41 -19.10
C GLU A 481 22.53 -10.51 -18.98
N ASN A 482 22.54 -9.58 -18.02
CA ASN A 482 21.47 -8.59 -17.87
C ASN A 482 20.06 -9.21 -17.90
N GLY A 483 19.81 -10.22 -17.07
CA GLY A 483 18.52 -10.92 -16.98
C GLY A 483 18.15 -11.78 -18.21
N LYS A 484 19.06 -11.94 -19.17
CA LYS A 484 18.90 -12.81 -20.34
C LYS A 484 19.74 -14.06 -20.18
N ILE A 485 19.21 -15.18 -20.63
CA ILE A 485 20.00 -16.39 -20.85
C ILE A 485 20.35 -16.47 -22.33
N VAL A 486 21.64 -16.54 -22.61
CA VAL A 486 22.18 -16.82 -23.95
C VAL A 486 22.75 -18.23 -23.90
N LEU A 487 22.25 -19.13 -24.75
CA LEU A 487 22.63 -20.53 -24.80
C LEU A 487 22.98 -20.91 -26.23
N ALA A 488 24.24 -21.32 -26.45
CA ALA A 488 24.69 -21.93 -27.67
C ALA A 488 24.58 -23.46 -27.57
N TYR A 489 24.07 -24.11 -28.58
CA TYR A 489 23.90 -25.56 -28.60
C TYR A 489 24.45 -26.17 -29.92
N SER A 490 24.79 -27.44 -29.83
CA SER A 490 25.20 -28.25 -30.97
C SER A 490 24.75 -29.69 -30.82
N ASN A 491 24.66 -30.41 -31.94
CA ASN A 491 24.22 -31.81 -31.99
C ASN A 491 22.72 -31.98 -31.57
N CYS A 492 21.85 -31.05 -31.97
CA CYS A 492 20.40 -31.15 -31.77
C CYS A 492 19.78 -31.93 -32.94
N THR A 493 19.65 -33.24 -32.80
CA THR A 493 19.15 -34.15 -33.83
C THR A 493 17.66 -34.47 -33.75
N GLN A 494 17.00 -33.97 -32.74
CA GLN A 494 15.56 -34.12 -32.48
C GLN A 494 14.98 -32.89 -31.75
N GLU A 495 13.66 -32.76 -31.77
CA GLU A 495 13.03 -31.74 -30.96
C GLU A 495 13.39 -31.91 -29.48
N THR A 496 14.00 -30.88 -28.91
CA THR A 496 14.54 -30.94 -27.54
C THR A 496 13.93 -29.84 -26.69
N ILE A 497 13.58 -30.18 -25.44
CA ILE A 497 13.11 -29.23 -24.43
C ILE A 497 14.27 -28.83 -23.54
N LEU A 498 14.48 -27.54 -23.39
CA LEU A 498 15.44 -26.94 -22.46
C LEU A 498 14.65 -26.29 -21.31
N GLU A 499 14.85 -26.76 -20.08
CA GLU A 499 14.33 -26.13 -18.87
C GLU A 499 15.40 -25.24 -18.26
N LEU A 500 15.09 -23.94 -18.20
CA LEU A 500 16.03 -22.90 -17.80
C LEU A 500 15.88 -22.55 -16.31
N PRO A 501 16.95 -22.10 -15.62
CA PRO A 501 16.88 -21.62 -14.24
C PRO A 501 16.25 -20.22 -14.16
N LEU A 502 15.01 -20.10 -14.62
CA LEU A 502 14.17 -18.90 -14.63
C LEU A 502 12.76 -19.24 -14.19
N LEU A 503 12.20 -18.52 -13.21
CA LEU A 503 10.78 -18.62 -12.87
C LEU A 503 9.93 -18.12 -14.04
N TYR A 504 8.92 -18.92 -14.42
CA TYR A 504 8.07 -18.58 -15.56
C TYR A 504 7.07 -17.47 -15.22
N TYR A 505 7.06 -16.44 -16.06
CA TYR A 505 6.00 -15.43 -16.10
C TYR A 505 5.58 -15.16 -17.53
N TYR A 506 4.28 -14.98 -17.75
CA TYR A 506 3.77 -14.70 -19.07
C TYR A 506 4.35 -13.39 -19.63
N GLY A 507 5.10 -13.51 -20.71
CA GLY A 507 5.88 -12.40 -21.30
C GLY A 507 7.36 -12.73 -21.53
N TYR A 508 7.83 -13.95 -21.15
CA TYR A 508 9.11 -14.43 -21.64
C TYR A 508 9.06 -14.72 -23.13
N SER A 509 10.16 -14.48 -23.82
CA SER A 509 10.36 -14.79 -25.23
C SER A 509 11.70 -15.47 -25.43
N ALA A 510 11.76 -16.33 -26.43
CA ALA A 510 12.98 -16.98 -26.89
C ALA A 510 13.14 -16.76 -28.39
N CYS A 511 14.37 -16.40 -28.81
CA CYS A 511 14.73 -16.22 -30.20
C CYS A 511 15.96 -17.07 -30.52
N ASP A 512 15.93 -17.77 -31.64
CA ASP A 512 17.13 -18.39 -32.21
C ASP A 512 17.83 -17.37 -33.13
N SER A 513 19.01 -16.95 -32.71
CA SER A 513 19.78 -15.88 -33.41
C SER A 513 20.37 -16.34 -34.75
N GLU A 514 20.60 -17.64 -34.92
CA GLU A 514 21.20 -18.21 -36.14
C GLU A 514 20.12 -18.60 -37.15
N ASN A 515 19.05 -19.21 -36.70
CA ASN A 515 17.96 -19.70 -37.54
C ASN A 515 16.79 -18.71 -37.68
N GLY A 516 16.86 -17.57 -37.01
CA GLY A 516 15.97 -16.42 -37.22
C GLY A 516 14.52 -16.62 -36.78
N GLY A 517 14.23 -17.58 -35.89
CA GLY A 517 12.87 -17.93 -35.43
C GLY A 517 12.57 -17.53 -33.99
N THR A 518 11.31 -17.18 -33.70
CA THR A 518 10.77 -17.16 -32.34
C THR A 518 10.46 -18.59 -31.92
N LEU A 519 10.96 -19.00 -30.76
CA LEU A 519 10.75 -20.30 -30.18
C LEU A 519 9.59 -20.29 -29.20
N SER A 520 8.92 -21.46 -29.02
CA SER A 520 7.87 -21.63 -28.02
C SER A 520 8.48 -21.57 -26.61
N VAL A 521 7.86 -20.74 -25.75
CA VAL A 521 8.19 -20.64 -24.34
C VAL A 521 6.98 -21.09 -23.54
N GLU A 522 7.16 -22.09 -22.69
CA GLU A 522 6.10 -22.69 -21.88
C GLU A 522 6.51 -22.72 -20.40
N LYS A 523 5.54 -23.03 -19.54
CA LYS A 523 5.77 -23.23 -18.11
C LYS A 523 5.98 -24.71 -17.83
N SER A 524 7.10 -25.07 -17.21
CA SER A 524 7.35 -26.44 -16.75
C SER A 524 6.45 -26.86 -15.59
N GLU A 525 6.45 -28.14 -15.23
CA GLU A 525 5.78 -28.63 -14.03
C GLU A 525 6.34 -27.97 -12.76
N ASP A 526 7.65 -27.72 -12.74
CA ASP A 526 8.36 -27.04 -11.65
C ASP A 526 8.23 -25.51 -11.65
N GLY A 527 7.38 -24.97 -12.53
CA GLY A 527 7.13 -23.51 -12.58
C GLY A 527 8.23 -22.70 -13.24
N LEU A 528 9.11 -23.34 -13.96
CA LEU A 528 10.25 -22.72 -14.63
C LEU A 528 9.97 -22.48 -16.13
N VAL A 529 10.87 -21.76 -16.78
CA VAL A 529 10.82 -21.49 -18.22
C VAL A 529 11.31 -22.70 -18.99
N GLU A 530 10.47 -23.24 -19.86
CA GLU A 530 10.82 -24.23 -20.87
C GLU A 530 10.86 -23.61 -22.26
N VAL A 531 11.87 -23.99 -23.04
CA VAL A 531 12.04 -23.59 -24.45
C VAL A 531 12.17 -24.84 -25.30
N LYS A 532 11.37 -24.92 -26.38
CA LYS A 532 11.47 -26.01 -27.38
C LYS A 532 12.34 -25.56 -28.53
N ILE A 533 13.42 -26.30 -28.77
CA ILE A 533 14.29 -26.12 -29.92
C ILE A 533 14.03 -27.25 -30.95
N GLY A 534 14.01 -26.88 -32.22
CA GLY A 534 13.83 -27.83 -33.31
C GLY A 534 15.12 -28.55 -33.69
N GLU A 535 15.01 -29.44 -34.70
CA GLU A 535 16.15 -30.17 -35.28
C GLU A 535 17.06 -29.21 -36.04
N HIS A 536 18.17 -28.82 -35.43
CA HIS A 536 19.22 -28.01 -36.03
C HIS A 536 20.59 -28.49 -35.50
N GLU A 537 21.56 -28.63 -36.36
CA GLU A 537 22.89 -29.09 -35.92
C GLU A 537 23.53 -28.17 -34.90
N THR A 538 23.35 -26.87 -35.07
CA THR A 538 23.84 -25.82 -34.16
C THR A 538 22.86 -24.68 -34.08
N GLY A 539 22.93 -23.90 -33.01
CA GLY A 539 22.16 -22.67 -32.86
C GLY A 539 22.51 -21.90 -31.59
N THR A 540 22.05 -20.66 -31.54
CA THR A 540 22.21 -19.80 -30.36
C THR A 540 20.87 -19.20 -30.00
N ILE A 541 20.31 -19.58 -28.85
CA ILE A 541 19.07 -19.05 -28.35
C ILE A 541 19.30 -17.95 -27.30
N THR A 542 18.48 -16.93 -27.38
CA THR A 542 18.40 -15.87 -26.34
C THR A 542 17.03 -15.88 -25.73
N VAL A 543 16.98 -16.04 -24.40
CA VAL A 543 15.74 -16.07 -23.63
C VAL A 543 15.72 -14.90 -22.67
N SER A 544 14.64 -14.11 -22.69
CA SER A 544 14.50 -12.93 -21.83
C SER A 544 13.03 -12.58 -21.59
N TYR A 545 12.77 -11.83 -20.51
CA TYR A 545 11.45 -11.26 -20.28
C TYR A 545 11.29 -9.98 -21.10
N THR A 546 10.63 -10.07 -22.24
CA THR A 546 10.39 -8.92 -23.13
C THR A 546 9.07 -8.21 -22.83
N GLY A 547 8.23 -8.81 -22.00
CA GLY A 547 6.88 -8.32 -21.71
C GLY A 547 5.87 -8.66 -22.81
N THR A 548 4.62 -8.34 -22.55
CA THR A 548 3.50 -8.59 -23.48
C THR A 548 3.12 -7.32 -24.25
N LYS A 549 2.37 -7.48 -25.35
CA LYS A 549 1.79 -6.34 -26.08
C LYS A 549 0.91 -5.46 -25.17
N VAL A 550 0.18 -6.09 -24.22
CA VAL A 550 -0.65 -5.37 -23.25
C VAL A 550 0.24 -4.49 -22.37
N GLN A 551 1.36 -4.99 -21.89
CA GLN A 551 2.31 -4.23 -21.08
C GLN A 551 2.86 -3.01 -21.82
N HIS A 552 3.29 -3.18 -23.06
CA HIS A 552 3.83 -2.08 -23.86
C HIS A 552 2.79 -0.99 -24.15
N ILE A 553 1.60 -1.37 -24.59
CA ILE A 553 0.53 -0.41 -24.91
C ILE A 553 0.06 0.31 -23.65
N SER A 554 -0.13 -0.40 -22.54
CA SER A 554 -0.61 0.16 -21.29
C SER A 554 0.37 1.15 -20.67
N ASN A 555 1.68 0.96 -20.84
CA ASN A 555 2.70 1.91 -20.41
C ASN A 555 2.48 3.29 -21.07
N TRP A 556 2.27 3.31 -22.40
CA TRP A 556 2.00 4.55 -23.12
C TRP A 556 0.68 5.19 -22.73
N ILE A 557 -0.39 4.41 -22.55
CA ILE A 557 -1.68 4.92 -22.10
C ILE A 557 -1.54 5.68 -20.77
N SER A 558 -0.86 5.07 -19.80
CA SER A 558 -0.69 5.72 -18.49
C SER A 558 0.26 6.92 -18.55
N LEU A 559 1.33 6.85 -19.33
CA LEU A 559 2.26 7.96 -19.49
C LEU A 559 1.54 9.20 -20.03
N PHE A 560 0.76 9.08 -21.10
CA PHE A 560 -0.01 10.18 -21.64
C PHE A 560 -1.09 10.67 -20.67
N GLY A 561 -1.70 9.76 -19.92
CA GLY A 561 -2.66 10.10 -18.87
C GLY A 561 -2.03 10.99 -17.79
N TRP A 562 -0.87 10.61 -17.26
CA TRP A 562 -0.17 11.40 -16.25
C TRP A 562 0.33 12.74 -16.79
N ILE A 563 0.83 12.81 -18.02
CA ILE A 563 1.19 14.08 -18.68
C ILE A 563 -0.04 14.99 -18.75
N ALA A 564 -1.21 14.47 -19.15
CA ALA A 564 -2.43 15.25 -19.21
C ALA A 564 -2.84 15.82 -17.83
N ILE A 565 -2.66 15.05 -16.75
CA ILE A 565 -2.90 15.51 -15.36
C ILE A 565 -1.96 16.65 -14.98
N ILE A 566 -0.67 16.53 -15.29
CA ILE A 566 0.32 17.58 -15.02
C ILE A 566 -0.06 18.89 -15.75
N ILE A 567 -0.42 18.78 -17.04
CA ILE A 567 -0.88 19.93 -17.83
C ILE A 567 -2.15 20.54 -17.23
N PHE A 568 -3.12 19.71 -16.83
CA PHE A 568 -4.36 20.17 -16.21
C PHE A 568 -4.08 21.03 -14.96
N PHE A 569 -3.24 20.55 -14.04
CA PHE A 569 -2.89 21.30 -12.83
C PHE A 569 -2.06 22.56 -13.15
N GLY A 570 -1.19 22.52 -14.14
CA GLY A 570 -0.44 23.68 -14.62
C GLY A 570 -1.35 24.81 -15.13
N VAL A 571 -2.38 24.48 -15.91
CA VAL A 571 -3.37 25.44 -16.43
C VAL A 571 -4.24 25.99 -15.29
N GLN A 572 -4.71 25.13 -14.37
CA GLN A 572 -5.50 25.56 -13.22
C GLN A 572 -4.71 26.54 -12.32
N GLY A 573 -3.44 26.27 -12.07
CA GLY A 573 -2.58 27.14 -11.28
C GLY A 573 -2.39 28.54 -11.94
N LYS A 574 -2.25 28.61 -13.26
CA LYS A 574 -2.16 29.89 -14.00
C LYS A 574 -3.46 30.71 -13.91
N ASN A 575 -4.61 30.05 -14.04
CA ASN A 575 -5.90 30.73 -13.96
C ASN A 575 -6.15 31.31 -12.56
N THR A 576 -5.85 30.57 -11.52
CA THR A 576 -5.99 31.05 -10.12
C THR A 576 -5.05 32.21 -9.82
N ARG A 577 -3.84 32.27 -10.39
CA ARG A 577 -2.93 33.41 -10.26
C ARG A 577 -3.46 34.66 -10.98
N ARG A 578 -3.99 34.50 -12.20
CA ARG A 578 -4.58 35.62 -12.97
C ARG A 578 -5.80 36.23 -12.28
N GLU A 579 -6.65 35.42 -11.64
CA GLU A 579 -7.78 35.91 -10.86
C GLU A 579 -7.34 36.70 -9.61
N ARG A 580 -6.27 36.24 -8.92
CA ARG A 580 -5.71 36.96 -7.76
C ARG A 580 -5.04 38.29 -8.10
N THR A 581 -4.53 38.46 -9.31
CA THR A 581 -3.90 39.69 -9.78
C THR A 581 -4.92 40.69 -10.36
N ARG A 582 -6.15 40.24 -10.64
CA ARG A 582 -7.26 41.10 -11.12
C ARG A 582 -8.16 41.62 -10.00
N ASN A 583 -8.13 40.99 -8.83
CA ASN A 583 -8.76 41.42 -7.59
C ASN A 583 -7.74 42.08 -6.65
#